data_632832b04b480e76462a1bcce6149bc2
#
_entry.id   632832b04b480e76462a1bcce6149bc2
#
_cell.length_a   1.000
_cell.length_b   1.000
_cell.length_c   1.000
_cell.angle_alpha   90.00
_cell.angle_beta   90.00
_cell.angle_gamma   90.00
#
_symmetry.space_group_name_H-M   'P 1'
#
loop_
_entity.id
_entity.type
_entity.pdbx_description
1 polymer ?
#
loop_
_entity_poly.entity_id
_entity_poly.type
_entity_poly.pdbx_seq_one_letter_code
_entity_poly.pdbx_strand_id
1 'polypeptide(L)'
;MQAAMDQAYRFLAQRFLSSYELTQKMRRKQFEDPIIERVLERLRDYDYINDERLSEQVLTYLMKEQKYGAYMIKQKMKLRGLAIPQEISAYDEVKAAYRVVEKKFGSILNEEKTPRVKVFSFLKYRGFSTSTIQ
;
A
#
# COMPACT_ATOMS: atom_id res chain seq x y z
N MET A 1 -14.18 27.75 3.72
CA MET A 1 -14.20 26.82 2.58
C MET A 1 -13.00 26.99 1.66
N GLN A 2 -12.65 28.21 1.29
CA GLN A 2 -11.49 28.42 0.42
C GLN A 2 -10.18 28.00 1.06
N ALA A 3 -9.98 28.30 2.34
CA ALA A 3 -8.75 27.89 3.05
C ALA A 3 -8.62 26.37 3.09
N ALA A 4 -9.75 25.65 3.28
CA ALA A 4 -9.75 24.21 3.30
C ALA A 4 -9.41 23.62 1.93
N MET A 5 -9.95 24.18 0.85
CA MET A 5 -9.64 23.75 -0.51
C MET A 5 -8.15 23.97 -0.82
N ASP A 6 -7.62 25.13 -0.45
CA ASP A 6 -6.22 25.45 -0.67
C ASP A 6 -5.30 24.46 0.05
N GLN A 7 -5.65 24.10 1.29
CA GLN A 7 -4.87 23.15 2.07
C GLN A 7 -4.93 21.75 1.44
N ALA A 8 -6.12 21.35 0.95
CA ALA A 8 -6.29 20.06 0.29
C ALA A 8 -5.42 19.98 -0.98
N TYR A 9 -5.41 21.03 -1.78
CA TYR A 9 -4.58 21.08 -2.99
C TYR A 9 -3.09 20.97 -2.64
N ARG A 10 -2.65 21.58 -1.56
CA ARG A 10 -1.25 21.46 -1.11
C ARG A 10 -0.89 20.02 -0.76
N PHE A 11 -1.78 19.34 -0.06
CA PHE A 11 -1.56 17.92 0.26
C PHE A 11 -1.49 17.05 -0.99
N LEU A 12 -2.43 17.27 -1.92
CA LEU A 12 -2.49 16.49 -3.16
C LEU A 12 -1.32 16.78 -4.10
N ALA A 13 -0.71 17.97 -4.00
CA ALA A 13 0.45 18.29 -4.80
C ALA A 13 1.69 17.47 -4.41
N GLN A 14 1.74 16.91 -3.21
CA GLN A 14 2.85 16.10 -2.74
C GLN A 14 2.75 14.65 -3.20
N ARG A 15 1.54 14.09 -3.19
CA ARG A 15 1.26 12.73 -3.68
C ARG A 15 -0.24 12.50 -3.77
N PHE A 16 -0.62 11.48 -4.52
CA PHE A 16 -2.02 11.06 -4.56
C PHE A 16 -2.43 10.48 -3.21
N LEU A 17 -3.58 10.91 -2.72
CA LEU A 17 -4.10 10.52 -1.42
C LEU A 17 -5.48 9.88 -1.57
N SER A 18 -5.78 8.93 -0.67
CA SER A 18 -7.14 8.42 -0.53
C SER A 18 -7.99 9.44 0.22
N SER A 19 -9.31 9.27 0.15
CA SER A 19 -10.24 10.09 0.94
C SER A 19 -9.92 10.00 2.43
N TYR A 20 -9.61 8.80 2.91
CA TYR A 20 -9.23 8.56 4.31
C TYR A 20 -7.97 9.35 4.69
N GLU A 21 -6.93 9.25 3.87
CA GLU A 21 -5.66 9.93 4.12
C GLU A 21 -5.85 11.45 4.16
N LEU A 22 -6.60 11.99 3.20
CA LEU A 22 -6.85 13.43 3.16
C LEU A 22 -7.67 13.87 4.37
N THR A 23 -8.69 13.10 4.75
CA THR A 23 -9.49 13.39 5.93
C THR A 23 -8.61 13.49 7.19
N GLN A 24 -7.71 12.52 7.37
CA GLN A 24 -6.82 12.52 8.53
C GLN A 24 -5.89 13.73 8.54
N LYS A 25 -5.34 14.09 7.39
CA LYS A 25 -4.45 15.25 7.27
C LYS A 25 -5.20 16.56 7.53
N MET A 26 -6.43 16.68 7.02
CA MET A 26 -7.27 17.86 7.24
C MET A 26 -7.67 18.00 8.71
N ARG A 27 -7.99 16.88 9.37
CA ARG A 27 -8.30 16.90 10.81
C ARG A 27 -7.11 17.37 11.64
N ARG A 28 -5.90 16.97 11.27
CA ARG A 28 -4.68 17.43 11.95
C ARG A 28 -4.48 18.92 11.79
N LYS A 29 -4.99 19.51 10.72
CA LYS A 29 -4.97 20.95 10.50
C LYS A 29 -6.19 21.64 11.14
N GLN A 30 -6.97 20.88 11.91
CA GLN A 30 -8.09 21.37 12.71
C GLN A 30 -9.29 21.88 11.89
N PHE A 31 -9.45 21.40 10.66
CA PHE A 31 -10.68 21.63 9.92
C PHE A 31 -11.80 20.74 10.48
N GLU A 32 -13.02 21.28 10.51
CA GLU A 32 -14.17 20.53 11.01
C GLU A 32 -14.67 19.52 9.96
N ASP A 33 -15.22 18.40 10.44
CA ASP A 33 -15.65 17.31 9.57
C ASP A 33 -16.65 17.75 8.50
N PRO A 34 -17.65 18.59 8.76
CA PRO A 34 -18.56 19.04 7.69
C PRO A 34 -17.84 19.77 6.57
N ILE A 35 -16.80 20.54 6.88
CA ILE A 35 -16.00 21.24 5.88
C ILE A 35 -15.16 20.24 5.09
N ILE A 36 -14.56 19.27 5.77
CA ILE A 36 -13.77 18.21 5.13
C ILE A 36 -14.65 17.45 4.15
N GLU A 37 -15.87 17.10 4.53
CA GLU A 37 -16.79 16.38 3.64
C GLU A 37 -17.11 17.17 2.37
N ARG A 38 -17.30 18.48 2.49
CA ARG A 38 -17.54 19.33 1.32
C ARG A 38 -16.32 19.39 0.41
N VAL A 39 -15.13 19.46 1.00
CA VAL A 39 -13.88 19.46 0.24
C VAL A 39 -13.74 18.15 -0.52
N LEU A 40 -13.97 17.01 0.13
CA LEU A 40 -13.89 15.71 -0.51
C LEU A 40 -14.88 15.59 -1.67
N GLU A 41 -16.12 16.06 -1.47
CA GLU A 41 -17.14 16.02 -2.50
C GLU A 41 -16.71 16.79 -3.75
N ARG A 42 -16.19 17.99 -3.56
CA ARG A 42 -15.70 18.80 -4.68
C ARG A 42 -14.53 18.17 -5.40
N LEU A 43 -13.58 17.60 -4.62
CA LEU A 43 -12.40 16.96 -5.21
C LEU A 43 -12.77 15.71 -5.98
N ARG A 44 -13.79 14.96 -5.53
CA ARG A 44 -14.32 13.83 -6.29
C ARG A 44 -14.98 14.29 -7.59
N ASP A 45 -15.74 15.38 -7.53
CA ASP A 45 -16.40 15.92 -8.72
C ASP A 45 -15.40 16.38 -9.79
N TYR A 46 -14.26 16.92 -9.35
CA TYR A 46 -13.17 17.32 -10.25
C TYR A 46 -12.21 16.16 -10.58
N ASP A 47 -12.48 14.98 -10.06
CA ASP A 47 -11.64 13.79 -10.24
C ASP A 47 -10.20 13.94 -9.70
N TYR A 48 -10.01 14.81 -8.73
CA TYR A 48 -8.73 14.92 -8.02
C TYR A 48 -8.58 13.88 -6.92
N ILE A 49 -9.67 13.29 -6.46
CA ILE A 49 -9.69 12.16 -5.55
C ILE A 49 -10.51 11.05 -6.18
N ASN A 50 -9.94 9.87 -6.27
CA ASN A 50 -10.63 8.69 -6.77
C ASN A 50 -10.00 7.46 -6.09
N ASP A 51 -10.62 7.01 -5.00
CA ASP A 51 -10.08 5.91 -4.19
C ASP A 51 -9.99 4.62 -4.98
N GLU A 52 -10.94 4.35 -5.85
CA GLU A 52 -10.93 3.14 -6.67
C GLU A 52 -9.72 3.12 -7.62
N ARG A 53 -9.51 4.23 -8.32
CA ARG A 53 -8.36 4.36 -9.22
C ARG A 53 -7.05 4.28 -8.44
N LEU A 54 -6.96 4.94 -7.28
CA LEU A 54 -5.77 4.91 -6.46
C LEU A 54 -5.49 3.50 -5.93
N SER A 55 -6.54 2.76 -5.54
CA SER A 55 -6.40 1.37 -5.09
C SER A 55 -5.75 0.51 -6.17
N GLU A 56 -6.20 0.65 -7.40
CA GLU A 56 -5.65 -0.12 -8.53
C GLU A 56 -4.19 0.26 -8.78
N GLN A 57 -3.89 1.56 -8.75
CA GLN A 57 -2.51 2.04 -8.98
C GLN A 57 -1.55 1.57 -7.88
N VAL A 58 -1.96 1.66 -6.63
CA VAL A 58 -1.14 1.24 -5.49
C VAL A 58 -0.93 -0.28 -5.52
N LEU A 59 -1.99 -1.04 -5.79
CA LEU A 59 -1.87 -2.49 -5.88
C LEU A 59 -0.91 -2.90 -6.99
N THR A 60 -1.06 -2.30 -8.18
CA THR A 60 -0.17 -2.58 -9.31
C THR A 60 1.27 -2.29 -8.96
N TYR A 61 1.53 -1.15 -8.30
CA TYR A 61 2.88 -0.79 -7.87
C TYR A 61 3.45 -1.80 -6.89
N LEU A 62 2.69 -2.18 -5.86
CA LEU A 62 3.16 -3.10 -4.83
C LEU A 62 3.41 -4.50 -5.38
N MET A 63 2.56 -4.97 -6.28
CA MET A 63 2.75 -6.26 -6.92
C MET A 63 3.99 -6.26 -7.82
N LYS A 64 4.20 -5.18 -8.55
CA LYS A 64 5.32 -5.05 -9.50
C LYS A 64 6.67 -4.98 -8.78
N GLU A 65 6.70 -4.40 -7.60
CA GLU A 65 7.89 -4.31 -6.76
C GLU A 65 8.39 -5.69 -6.32
N GLN A 66 7.48 -6.64 -6.14
CA GLN A 66 7.79 -8.01 -5.71
C GLN A 66 8.62 -8.07 -4.42
N LYS A 67 8.32 -7.18 -3.49
CA LYS A 67 9.02 -7.12 -2.19
C LYS A 67 8.25 -7.76 -1.05
N TYR A 68 6.94 -7.93 -1.22
CA TYR A 68 6.04 -8.33 -0.15
C TYR A 68 5.14 -9.47 -0.58
N GLY A 69 4.68 -10.26 0.40
CA GLY A 69 3.61 -11.21 0.18
C GLY A 69 2.25 -10.52 0.16
N ALA A 70 1.23 -11.26 -0.26
CA ALA A 70 -0.12 -10.73 -0.41
C ALA A 70 -0.65 -10.14 0.90
N TYR A 71 -0.38 -10.77 2.03
CA TYR A 71 -0.84 -10.28 3.33
C TYR A 71 -0.32 -8.87 3.61
N MET A 72 0.99 -8.63 3.41
CA MET A 72 1.59 -7.32 3.64
C MET A 72 1.05 -6.28 2.67
N ILE A 73 0.84 -6.66 1.41
CA ILE A 73 0.26 -5.76 0.42
C ILE A 73 -1.13 -5.30 0.88
N LYS A 74 -1.96 -6.25 1.34
CA LYS A 74 -3.30 -5.94 1.86
C LYS A 74 -3.23 -4.99 3.06
N GLN A 75 -2.29 -5.22 3.98
CA GLN A 75 -2.13 -4.37 5.15
C GLN A 75 -1.70 -2.95 4.77
N LYS A 76 -0.78 -2.81 3.82
CA LYS A 76 -0.33 -1.49 3.35
C LYS A 76 -1.47 -0.71 2.71
N MET A 77 -2.30 -1.37 1.92
CA MET A 77 -3.47 -0.74 1.31
C MET A 77 -4.49 -0.33 2.36
N LYS A 78 -4.74 -1.21 3.32
CA LYS A 78 -5.69 -0.95 4.41
C LYS A 78 -5.27 0.25 5.25
N LEU A 79 -3.99 0.40 5.53
CA LEU A 79 -3.46 1.54 6.28
C LEU A 79 -3.71 2.87 5.56
N ARG A 80 -3.75 2.85 4.24
CA ARG A 80 -4.07 4.02 3.44
C ARG A 80 -5.58 4.24 3.25
N GLY A 81 -6.42 3.38 3.83
CA GLY A 81 -7.86 3.47 3.68
C GLY A 81 -8.35 3.07 2.30
N LEU A 82 -7.63 2.19 1.62
CA LEU A 82 -7.98 1.73 0.29
C LEU A 82 -8.61 0.35 0.34
N ALA A 83 -9.63 0.14 -0.48
CA ALA A 83 -10.23 -1.18 -0.67
C ALA A 83 -9.25 -2.08 -1.43
N ILE A 84 -9.31 -3.37 -1.16
CA ILE A 84 -8.40 -4.34 -1.79
C ILE A 84 -9.06 -4.86 -3.07
N PRO A 85 -8.49 -4.56 -4.27
CA PRO A 85 -9.05 -5.07 -5.51
C PRO A 85 -8.89 -6.59 -5.64
N GLN A 86 -9.75 -7.21 -6.45
CA GLN A 86 -9.69 -8.64 -6.69
C GLN A 86 -8.43 -9.08 -7.43
N GLU A 87 -7.81 -8.17 -8.16
CA GLU A 87 -6.60 -8.43 -8.94
C GLU A 87 -5.44 -8.95 -8.08
N ILE A 88 -5.51 -8.77 -6.76
CA ILE A 88 -4.47 -9.29 -5.87
C ILE A 88 -4.36 -10.82 -5.95
N SER A 89 -5.43 -11.50 -6.34
CA SER A 89 -5.42 -12.97 -6.49
C SER A 89 -4.51 -13.42 -7.65
N ALA A 90 -4.21 -12.52 -8.59
CA ALA A 90 -3.31 -12.80 -9.70
C ALA A 90 -1.83 -12.61 -9.34
N TYR A 91 -1.53 -12.19 -8.13
CA TYR A 91 -0.17 -11.93 -7.69
C TYR A 91 0.62 -13.24 -7.55
N ASP A 92 1.76 -13.32 -8.23
CA ASP A 92 2.65 -14.47 -8.13
C ASP A 92 3.52 -14.31 -6.88
N GLU A 93 2.99 -14.76 -5.74
CA GLU A 93 3.65 -14.65 -4.44
C GLU A 93 4.90 -15.52 -4.37
N VAL A 94 4.88 -16.69 -5.02
CA VAL A 94 6.03 -17.58 -5.03
C VAL A 94 7.22 -16.93 -5.73
N LYS A 95 6.98 -16.31 -6.89
CA LYS A 95 8.03 -15.61 -7.64
C LYS A 95 8.58 -14.44 -6.81
N ALA A 96 7.72 -13.68 -6.15
CA ALA A 96 8.16 -12.59 -5.29
C ALA A 96 8.98 -13.10 -4.12
N ALA A 97 8.59 -14.22 -3.50
CA ALA A 97 9.32 -14.82 -2.39
C ALA A 97 10.72 -15.23 -2.82
N TYR A 98 10.87 -15.88 -3.97
CA TYR A 98 12.18 -16.22 -4.52
C TYR A 98 13.05 -14.98 -4.70
N ARG A 99 12.48 -13.93 -5.25
CA ARG A 99 13.22 -12.71 -5.53
C ARG A 99 13.76 -12.06 -4.23
N VAL A 100 12.94 -11.95 -3.17
CA VAL A 100 13.38 -11.33 -1.93
C VAL A 100 14.39 -12.20 -1.19
N VAL A 101 14.23 -13.52 -1.23
CA VAL A 101 15.17 -14.45 -0.61
C VAL A 101 16.52 -14.39 -1.32
N GLU A 102 16.52 -14.41 -2.63
CA GLU A 102 17.76 -14.32 -3.43
C GLU A 102 18.51 -13.02 -3.14
N LYS A 103 17.78 -11.89 -3.07
CA LYS A 103 18.38 -10.59 -2.81
C LYS A 103 18.97 -10.52 -1.40
N LYS A 104 18.33 -11.11 -0.40
CA LYS A 104 18.77 -11.06 0.99
C LYS A 104 19.82 -12.11 1.32
N PHE A 105 19.65 -13.34 0.84
CA PHE A 105 20.44 -14.49 1.24
C PHE A 105 21.21 -15.16 0.10
N GLY A 106 21.15 -14.64 -1.11
CA GLY A 106 21.55 -15.33 -2.35
C GLY A 106 22.82 -16.19 -2.26
N SER A 107 23.97 -15.60 -1.95
CA SER A 107 25.23 -16.35 -1.87
C SER A 107 25.27 -17.31 -0.68
N ILE A 108 24.56 -16.99 0.38
CA ILE A 108 24.51 -17.81 1.61
C ILE A 108 23.66 -19.05 1.39
N LEU A 109 22.56 -18.94 0.62
CA LEU A 109 21.69 -20.08 0.30
C LEU A 109 22.45 -21.17 -0.44
N ASN A 110 23.31 -20.77 -1.37
CA ASN A 110 24.11 -21.70 -2.14
C ASN A 110 25.14 -22.46 -1.30
N GLU A 111 25.48 -21.92 -0.14
CA GLU A 111 26.44 -22.54 0.78
C GLU A 111 25.76 -23.41 1.85
N GLU A 112 24.44 -23.54 1.80
CA GLU A 112 23.63 -24.30 2.77
C GLU A 112 23.80 -23.87 4.22
N LYS A 113 24.31 -22.66 4.44
CA LYS A 113 24.58 -22.15 5.80
C LYS A 113 23.45 -21.32 6.38
N THR A 114 22.45 -20.97 5.59
CA THR A 114 21.33 -20.16 6.06
C THR A 114 20.30 -21.04 6.77
N PRO A 115 20.02 -20.82 8.06
CA PRO A 115 18.99 -21.58 8.75
C PRO A 115 17.61 -21.37 8.10
N ARG A 116 16.88 -22.45 7.88
CA ARG A 116 15.53 -22.39 7.33
C ARG A 116 14.62 -21.49 8.16
N VAL A 117 14.82 -21.49 9.49
CA VAL A 117 14.03 -20.67 10.40
C VAL A 117 14.18 -19.18 10.07
N LYS A 118 15.39 -18.73 9.76
CA LYS A 118 15.63 -17.31 9.41
C LYS A 118 14.94 -16.95 8.12
N VAL A 119 14.99 -17.80 7.10
CA VAL A 119 14.32 -17.57 5.82
C VAL A 119 12.81 -17.55 6.02
N PHE A 120 12.28 -18.52 6.77
CA PHE A 120 10.85 -18.59 7.07
C PHE A 120 10.38 -17.33 7.77
N SER A 121 11.08 -16.92 8.85
CA SER A 121 10.70 -15.72 9.61
C SER A 121 10.79 -14.47 8.78
N PHE A 122 11.80 -14.34 7.94
CA PHE A 122 11.96 -13.20 7.02
C PHE A 122 10.79 -13.09 6.07
N LEU A 123 10.41 -14.20 5.44
CA LEU A 123 9.28 -14.21 4.49
C LEU A 123 7.96 -13.96 5.20
N LYS A 124 7.78 -14.56 6.38
CA LYS A 124 6.56 -14.36 7.17
C LYS A 124 6.40 -12.89 7.56
N TYR A 125 7.48 -12.25 7.98
CA TYR A 125 7.48 -10.83 8.32
C TYR A 125 7.08 -9.96 7.13
N ARG A 126 7.50 -10.34 5.92
CA ARG A 126 7.15 -9.65 4.68
C ARG A 126 5.74 -9.96 4.17
N GLY A 127 4.99 -10.79 4.90
CA GLY A 127 3.58 -11.06 4.59
C GLY A 127 3.33 -12.19 3.61
N PHE A 128 4.32 -13.07 3.39
CA PHE A 128 4.13 -14.24 2.55
C PHE A 128 3.36 -15.34 3.28
N SER A 129 2.54 -16.08 2.56
CA SER A 129 1.76 -17.16 3.14
C SER A 129 2.63 -18.39 3.44
N THR A 130 2.20 -19.20 4.40
CA THR A 130 2.92 -20.42 4.77
C THR A 130 3.06 -21.37 3.59
N SER A 131 2.02 -21.50 2.77
CA SER A 131 2.07 -22.35 1.57
C SER A 131 3.09 -21.85 0.55
N THR A 132 3.25 -20.53 0.41
CA THR A 132 4.25 -19.95 -0.48
C THR A 132 5.67 -20.20 0.01
N ILE A 133 5.88 -20.10 1.34
CA ILE A 133 7.21 -20.27 1.95
C ILE A 133 7.71 -21.70 1.79
N GLN A 134 6.81 -22.65 1.86
CA GLN A 134 7.14 -24.05 1.66
C GLN A 134 7.40 -24.37 0.18
#